data_bdd62c713ba334fc03fcfb52a795896e
#
_entry.id   bdd62c713ba334fc03fcfb52a795896e
#
_cell.length_a   1.000
_cell.length_b   1.000
_cell.length_c   1.000
_cell.angle_alpha   90.00
_cell.angle_beta   90.00
_cell.angle_gamma   90.00
#
_symmetry.space_group_name_H-M   'P 1'
#
loop_
_entity.id
_entity.type
_entity.pdbx_description
1 polymer ?
#
loop_
_entity_poly.entity_id
_entity_poly.type
_entity_poly.pdbx_seq_one_letter_code
_entity_poly.pdbx_strand_id
1 'polypeptide(L)'
;MAQSGPMLAYRHAFHAGNHADVLKHLVLVSVLRHMAQKEKGFRVVDTHAGAGGYSLESRYARQKAEYAAGIERLYDAADLPPALADYVAQVRAFNGDGALKQYPGSPAIARMLLRPQ
;
A
#
# COMPACT_ATOMS: atom_id res chain seq x y z
N MET A 1 0.72 -10.34 27.42
CA MET A 1 1.17 -10.25 26.73
C MET A 1 1.56 -10.91 26.22
N ALA A 2 1.69 -11.02 26.34
CA ALA A 2 2.34 -11.31 25.73
C ALA A 2 2.56 -11.66 25.07
N GLN A 3 2.92 -11.58 24.68
CA GLN A 3 3.43 -11.66 23.82
C GLN A 3 3.85 -12.29 23.39
N SER A 4 3.79 -12.72 23.62
CA SER A 4 4.53 -13.16 23.09
C SER A 4 4.94 -13.40 22.18
N GLY A 5 4.90 -13.98 22.23
CA GLY A 5 5.79 -14.20 21.22
C GLY A 5 5.88 -13.07 20.53
N PRO A 6 5.10 -12.60 20.65
CA PRO A 6 5.09 -11.56 19.83
C PRO A 6 5.95 -10.55 19.99
N MET A 7 6.58 -10.51 20.95
CA MET A 7 7.52 -9.47 20.96
C MET A 7 8.46 -9.59 19.82
N LEU A 8 8.64 -10.74 19.30
CA LEU A 8 9.46 -10.93 18.12
C LEU A 8 8.63 -10.91 16.85
N ALA A 9 7.32 -10.82 17.00
CA ALA A 9 6.48 -10.80 15.82
C ALA A 9 6.53 -9.46 15.15
N TYR A 10 6.79 -9.45 13.87
CA TYR A 10 6.74 -8.25 13.07
C TYR A 10 5.29 -7.79 12.91
N ARG A 11 5.04 -6.52 13.17
CA ARG A 11 3.71 -5.95 12.96
C ARG A 11 3.81 -4.80 11.99
N HIS A 12 3.46 -5.08 10.75
CA HIS A 12 3.56 -4.08 9.70
C HIS A 12 2.65 -2.88 9.97
N ALA A 13 1.62 -3.06 10.80
CA ALA A 13 0.74 -1.94 11.14
C ALA A 13 1.50 -0.75 11.72
N PHE A 14 2.63 -0.98 12.41
CA PHE A 14 3.46 0.12 12.91
C PHE A 14 4.12 0.90 11.77
N HIS A 15 4.32 0.25 10.64
CA HIS A 15 5.14 0.79 9.54
C HIS A 15 4.31 1.08 8.30
N ALA A 16 3.00 0.79 8.32
CA ALA A 16 2.16 0.93 7.14
C ALA A 16 2.24 2.34 6.56
N GLY A 17 2.45 2.43 5.27
CA GLY A 17 2.52 3.71 4.58
C GLY A 17 3.82 4.46 4.75
N ASN A 18 4.84 3.84 5.37
CA ASN A 18 6.14 4.49 5.50
C ASN A 18 6.84 4.57 4.15
N HIS A 19 8.01 5.22 4.11
CA HIS A 19 8.72 5.42 2.85
C HIS A 19 9.11 4.11 2.16
N ALA A 20 9.37 3.05 2.91
CA ALA A 20 9.68 1.75 2.32
C ALA A 20 8.46 1.14 1.64
N ASP A 21 7.28 1.28 2.26
CA ASP A 21 6.03 0.86 1.65
C ASP A 21 5.76 1.66 0.37
N VAL A 22 5.98 2.98 0.42
CA VAL A 22 5.79 3.83 -0.76
C VAL A 22 6.63 3.32 -1.91
N LEU A 23 7.92 3.07 -1.67
CA LEU A 23 8.80 2.58 -2.74
C LEU A 23 8.37 1.20 -3.23
N LYS A 24 8.09 0.29 -2.31
CA LYS A 24 7.69 -1.07 -2.67
C LYS A 24 6.41 -1.08 -3.50
N HIS A 25 5.42 -0.32 -3.08
CA HIS A 25 4.13 -0.33 -3.75
C HIS A 25 4.11 0.50 -5.02
N LEU A 26 4.95 1.53 -5.11
CA LEU A 26 5.16 2.23 -6.38
C LEU A 26 5.69 1.25 -7.44
N VAL A 27 6.66 0.42 -7.07
CA VAL A 27 7.19 -0.58 -7.99
C VAL A 27 6.10 -1.60 -8.33
N LEU A 28 5.33 -2.05 -7.34
CA LEU A 28 4.26 -3.01 -7.58
C LEU A 28 3.23 -2.48 -8.56
N VAL A 29 2.75 -1.25 -8.36
CA VAL A 29 1.78 -0.63 -9.26
C VAL A 29 2.36 -0.53 -10.66
N SER A 30 3.62 -0.09 -10.79
CA SER A 30 4.25 0.08 -12.08
C SER A 30 4.40 -1.25 -12.83
N VAL A 31 4.80 -2.31 -12.12
CA VAL A 31 4.94 -3.63 -12.73
C VAL A 31 3.58 -4.18 -13.16
N LEU A 32 2.57 -4.06 -12.30
CA LEU A 32 1.23 -4.57 -12.63
C LEU A 32 0.62 -3.82 -13.81
N ARG A 33 0.82 -2.50 -13.89
CA ARG A 33 0.35 -1.71 -15.03
C ARG A 33 1.03 -2.16 -16.31
N HIS A 34 2.32 -2.40 -16.26
CA HIS A 34 3.06 -2.86 -17.41
C HIS A 34 2.54 -4.23 -17.89
N MET A 35 2.38 -5.17 -16.95
CA MET A 35 1.88 -6.51 -17.29
C MET A 35 0.45 -6.47 -17.83
N ALA A 36 -0.38 -5.58 -17.28
CA ALA A 36 -1.77 -5.47 -17.70
C ALA A 36 -1.94 -4.88 -19.11
N GLN A 37 -0.90 -4.28 -19.67
CA GLN A 37 -0.95 -3.78 -21.05
C GLN A 37 -0.92 -4.90 -22.08
N LYS A 38 -0.48 -6.08 -21.68
CA LYS A 38 -0.38 -7.22 -22.57
C LYS A 38 -1.69 -7.98 -22.61
N GLU A 39 -2.01 -8.58 -23.76
CA GLU A 39 -3.23 -9.35 -23.89
C GLU A 39 -3.15 -10.66 -23.12
N LYS A 40 -1.94 -11.22 -22.99
CA LYS A 40 -1.77 -12.47 -22.29
C LYS A 40 -2.04 -12.31 -20.79
N GLY A 41 -2.81 -13.23 -20.23
CA GLY A 41 -3.06 -13.23 -18.80
C GLY A 41 -1.80 -13.56 -18.01
N PHE A 42 -1.81 -13.18 -16.74
CA PHE A 42 -0.70 -13.48 -15.84
C PHE A 42 -1.24 -13.70 -14.44
N ARG A 43 -0.42 -14.32 -13.61
CA ARG A 43 -0.77 -14.60 -12.21
C ARG A 43 0.14 -13.83 -11.29
N VAL A 44 -0.42 -13.29 -10.23
CA VAL A 44 0.36 -12.64 -9.18
C VAL A 44 0.44 -13.59 -8.00
N VAL A 45 1.66 -13.85 -7.52
CA VAL A 45 1.91 -14.64 -6.33
C VAL A 45 2.71 -13.75 -5.38
N ASP A 46 2.15 -13.47 -4.21
CA ASP A 46 2.78 -12.62 -3.22
C ASP A 46 3.16 -13.46 -2.02
N THR A 47 4.45 -13.76 -1.88
CA THR A 47 4.94 -14.64 -0.84
C THR A 47 5.00 -13.98 0.54
N HIS A 48 4.83 -12.65 0.60
CA HIS A 48 4.90 -11.90 1.85
C HIS A 48 3.76 -10.88 1.90
N ALA A 49 2.55 -11.34 1.59
CA ALA A 49 1.44 -10.44 1.36
C ALA A 49 1.01 -9.60 2.57
N GLY A 50 1.02 -10.18 3.75
CA GLY A 50 0.51 -9.49 4.91
C GLY A 50 -0.99 -9.20 4.81
N ALA A 51 -1.45 -8.14 5.43
CA ALA A 51 -2.85 -7.76 5.44
C ALA A 51 -3.27 -7.07 4.13
N GLY A 52 -4.56 -7.13 3.81
CA GLY A 52 -5.10 -6.42 2.65
C GLY A 52 -5.12 -4.92 2.83
N GLY A 53 -5.28 -4.46 4.07
CA GLY A 53 -5.27 -3.03 4.36
C GLY A 53 -4.88 -2.78 5.79
N TYR A 54 -4.48 -1.55 6.06
CA TYR A 54 -4.05 -1.12 7.40
C TYR A 54 -4.75 0.19 7.74
N SER A 55 -5.35 0.25 8.93
CA SER A 55 -5.92 1.50 9.41
C SER A 55 -4.80 2.41 9.89
N LEU A 56 -4.71 3.60 9.33
CA LEU A 56 -3.75 4.59 9.79
C LEU A 56 -4.25 5.31 11.04
N GLU A 57 -5.50 5.05 11.43
CA GLU A 57 -6.06 5.57 12.66
C GLU A 57 -5.89 4.62 13.83
N SER A 58 -5.33 3.41 13.60
CA SER A 58 -5.10 2.47 14.67
C SER A 58 -4.00 2.98 15.60
N ARG A 59 -4.05 2.50 16.86
CA ARG A 59 -3.00 2.91 17.80
C ARG A 59 -1.62 2.43 17.36
N TYR A 60 -1.53 1.30 16.63
CA TYR A 60 -0.25 0.80 16.14
C TYR A 60 0.37 1.78 15.15
N ALA A 61 -0.41 2.21 14.15
CA ALA A 61 0.06 3.14 13.15
C ALA A 61 0.39 4.50 13.76
N ARG A 62 -0.49 4.99 14.64
CA ARG A 62 -0.32 6.30 15.25
C ARG A 62 0.84 6.36 16.22
N GLN A 63 1.14 5.24 16.88
CA GLN A 63 2.24 5.19 17.84
C GLN A 63 3.57 5.51 17.18
N LYS A 64 3.80 5.00 15.99
CA LYS A 64 5.03 5.27 15.23
C LYS A 64 4.87 6.44 14.27
N ALA A 65 3.67 6.61 13.72
CA ALA A 65 3.34 7.66 12.75
C ALA A 65 4.30 7.67 11.56
N GLU A 66 4.78 6.50 11.16
CA GLU A 66 5.76 6.43 10.05
C GLU A 66 5.13 6.80 8.72
N TYR A 67 3.80 6.68 8.59
CA TYR A 67 3.12 7.10 7.38
C TYR A 67 3.26 8.60 7.13
N ALA A 68 3.54 9.39 8.17
CA ALA A 68 3.69 10.83 8.01
C ALA A 68 4.89 11.19 7.14
N ALA A 69 5.96 10.39 7.19
CA ALA A 69 7.13 10.61 6.35
C ALA A 69 7.03 9.87 5.01
N GLY A 70 5.96 9.09 4.80
CA GLY A 70 5.73 8.34 3.59
C GLY A 70 4.51 8.82 2.84
N ILE A 71 3.44 8.00 2.85
CA ILE A 71 2.26 8.27 2.03
C ILE A 71 1.59 9.60 2.35
N GLU A 72 1.62 10.06 3.60
CA GLU A 72 0.95 11.30 3.95
C GLU A 72 1.53 12.49 3.20
N ARG A 73 2.85 12.48 2.94
CA ARG A 73 3.50 13.56 2.22
C ARG A 73 3.10 13.64 0.75
N LEU A 74 2.59 12.54 0.21
CA LEU A 74 2.26 12.42 -1.21
C LEU A 74 0.78 12.52 -1.48
N TYR A 75 -0.04 12.26 -0.48
CA TYR A 75 -1.46 12.03 -0.69
C TYR A 75 -2.18 13.20 -1.38
N ASP A 76 -1.88 14.42 -0.96
CA ASP A 76 -2.48 15.61 -1.54
C ASP A 76 -1.50 16.42 -2.39
N ALA A 77 -0.34 15.85 -2.70
CA ALA A 77 0.66 16.56 -3.48
C ALA A 77 0.21 16.72 -4.93
N ALA A 78 0.49 17.90 -5.51
CA ALA A 78 0.25 18.15 -6.91
C ALA A 78 1.54 17.88 -7.69
N ASP A 79 1.41 17.78 -9.01
CA ASP A 79 2.57 17.70 -9.90
C ASP A 79 3.48 16.51 -9.67
N LEU A 80 2.90 15.38 -9.26
CA LEU A 80 3.67 14.14 -9.12
C LEU A 80 4.01 13.57 -10.49
N PRO A 81 5.19 12.94 -10.63
CA PRO A 81 5.49 12.19 -11.86
C PRO A 81 4.42 11.12 -12.12
N PRO A 82 4.18 10.78 -13.40
CA PRO A 82 3.06 9.89 -13.73
C PRO A 82 2.99 8.58 -12.95
N ALA A 83 4.11 7.89 -12.78
CA ALA A 83 4.10 6.62 -12.06
C ALA A 83 3.73 6.81 -10.59
N LEU A 84 4.26 7.86 -9.98
CA LEU A 84 3.96 8.16 -8.59
C LEU A 84 2.52 8.63 -8.42
N ALA A 85 2.03 9.42 -9.37
CA ALA A 85 0.65 9.86 -9.37
C ALA A 85 -0.31 8.68 -9.47
N ASP A 86 0.01 7.68 -10.30
CA ASP A 86 -0.81 6.48 -10.44
C ASP A 86 -0.85 5.69 -9.13
N TYR A 87 0.30 5.51 -8.49
CA TYR A 87 0.35 4.84 -7.20
C TYR A 87 -0.50 5.57 -6.16
N VAL A 88 -0.36 6.90 -6.06
CA VAL A 88 -1.15 7.69 -5.10
C VAL A 88 -2.64 7.60 -5.43
N ALA A 89 -3.00 7.55 -6.72
CA ALA A 89 -4.39 7.39 -7.12
C ALA A 89 -4.97 6.07 -6.60
N GLN A 90 -4.16 4.99 -6.57
CA GLN A 90 -4.62 3.72 -6.03
C GLN A 90 -4.86 3.81 -4.51
N VAL A 91 -3.98 4.50 -3.80
CA VAL A 91 -4.19 4.71 -2.36
C VAL A 91 -5.44 5.54 -2.13
N ARG A 92 -5.65 6.57 -2.95
CA ARG A 92 -6.83 7.41 -2.84
C ARG A 92 -8.10 6.62 -3.12
N ALA A 93 -8.10 5.78 -4.15
CA ALA A 93 -9.25 4.93 -4.46
C ALA A 93 -9.56 3.98 -3.31
N PHE A 94 -8.53 3.45 -2.64
CA PHE A 94 -8.71 2.58 -1.50
C PHE A 94 -9.39 3.30 -0.33
N ASN A 95 -9.27 4.62 -0.28
CA ASN A 95 -9.91 5.47 0.73
C ASN A 95 -11.24 6.08 0.22
N GLY A 96 -11.78 5.59 -0.89
CA GLY A 96 -13.03 6.11 -1.45
C GLY A 96 -12.91 7.56 -1.89
N ASP A 97 -11.70 7.96 -2.31
CA ASP A 97 -11.35 9.31 -2.71
C ASP A 97 -11.50 10.34 -1.60
N GLY A 98 -11.58 9.88 -0.35
CA GLY A 98 -11.68 10.75 0.81
C GLY A 98 -10.35 10.95 1.50
N ALA A 99 -10.41 11.32 2.79
CA ALA A 99 -9.21 11.54 3.58
C ALA A 99 -8.41 10.25 3.74
N LEU A 100 -7.11 10.40 3.96
CA LEU A 100 -6.21 9.25 4.14
C LEU A 100 -6.45 8.63 5.51
N LYS A 101 -7.17 7.52 5.55
CA LYS A 101 -7.49 6.80 6.78
C LYS A 101 -6.97 5.38 6.76
N GLN A 102 -6.72 4.83 5.56
CA GLN A 102 -6.28 3.46 5.40
C GLN A 102 -5.16 3.40 4.36
N TYR A 103 -4.30 2.42 4.50
CA TYR A 103 -3.25 2.17 3.53
C TYR A 103 -3.41 0.77 2.96
N PRO A 104 -3.44 0.60 1.63
CA PRO A 104 -3.63 -0.71 1.04
C PRO A 104 -2.36 -1.56 1.14
N GLY A 105 -2.52 -2.82 1.50
CA GLY A 105 -1.44 -3.79 1.38
C GLY A 105 -1.32 -4.27 -0.05
N SER A 106 -0.27 -5.05 -0.34
CA SER A 106 -0.05 -5.55 -1.69
C SER A 106 -1.21 -6.38 -2.23
N PRO A 107 -1.93 -7.21 -1.43
CA PRO A 107 -3.08 -7.92 -1.97
C PRO A 107 -4.18 -7.01 -2.48
N ALA A 108 -4.45 -5.90 -1.78
CA ALA A 108 -5.48 -4.96 -2.20
C ALA A 108 -5.06 -4.22 -3.47
N ILE A 109 -3.79 -3.83 -3.56
CA ILE A 109 -3.27 -3.16 -4.76
C ILE A 109 -3.39 -4.09 -5.96
N ALA A 110 -3.00 -5.34 -5.80
CA ALA A 110 -3.09 -6.32 -6.88
C ALA A 110 -4.55 -6.50 -7.33
N ARG A 111 -5.46 -6.60 -6.36
CA ARG A 111 -6.88 -6.77 -6.67
C ARG A 111 -7.42 -5.57 -7.48
N MET A 112 -7.02 -4.36 -7.11
CA MET A 112 -7.51 -3.17 -7.81
C MET A 112 -6.99 -3.07 -9.24
N LEU A 113 -5.82 -3.65 -9.53
CA LEU A 113 -5.17 -3.49 -10.83
C LEU A 113 -5.34 -4.68 -11.75
N LEU A 114 -5.71 -5.86 -11.23
CA LEU A 114 -5.86 -7.04 -12.07
C LEU A 114 -7.16 -7.00 -12.85
N ARG A 115 -7.07 -7.42 -14.11
CA ARG A 115 -8.25 -7.53 -14.94
C ARG A 115 -9.02 -8.79 -14.56
N PRO A 116 -10.33 -8.80 -14.72
CA PRO A 116 -11.11 -10.02 -14.57
C PRO A 116 -10.62 -11.05 -15.57
N GLN A 117 -10.61 -12.31 -15.17
CA GLN A 117 -10.21 -13.41 -16.04
C GLN A 117 -11.42 -14.05 -16.68
#